data_27bfabd32e8b8dc1175588e6f73c44b8
#
_entry.id   27bfabd32e8b8dc1175588e6f73c44b8
#
_cell.length_a   1.000
_cell.length_b   1.000
_cell.length_c   1.000
_cell.angle_alpha   90.00
_cell.angle_beta   90.00
_cell.angle_gamma   90.00
#
_symmetry.space_group_name_H-M   'P 1'
#
loop_
_entity.id
_entity.type
_entity.pdbx_description
1 polymer ?
#
loop_
_entity_poly.entity_id
_entity_poly.type
_entity_poly.pdbx_seq_one_letter_code
_entity_poly.pdbx_strand_id
1 'polypeptide(L)'
;MKKVLSTILALTLCASMLAGCGGNGGSSSSAADSSASESSASTSSTSSESSASESESSSEASAEGTSASGPITVVSREDGSGTRGAFVELIGVVDEEDNDMTTVDAEISNSTEVVIQSVAGNTGAIGYISLGSLDDTVKGVNIDGVEPTAENIENGSYTVSRPFNVATKGELTNEAAQDFMNYIMSEEGQAIVAEDYIPVSGVEPFESNGATGSVTVSGSSSVSPLMQKLIEGYNTVNPDVSIELQTNDSTTGMTNTIDGMCDIGMASRELKQEELDAGLVNTVIATDGIAIIVNNESPINDLTTEQVRDIYLGNITDWSEIG
;
A
#
# COMPACT_ATOMS: atom_id res chain seq x y z
N MET A 1 -23.30 3.77 53.66
CA MET A 1 -24.54 4.52 53.78
C MET A 1 -24.49 5.70 52.82
N LYS A 2 -25.26 5.69 51.83
CA LYS A 2 -26.15 6.60 51.14
C LYS A 2 -26.38 6.12 49.72
N LYS A 3 -27.61 5.64 49.58
CA LYS A 3 -28.34 5.35 48.31
C LYS A 3 -28.75 6.66 47.67
N VAL A 4 -29.13 6.57 46.42
CA VAL A 4 -30.14 7.36 45.70
C VAL A 4 -29.64 7.61 44.27
N LEU A 5 -30.33 7.50 43.17
CA LEU A 5 -31.65 7.06 42.81
C LEU A 5 -31.71 7.01 41.26
N SER A 6 -32.41 6.05 40.77
CA SER A 6 -32.87 5.80 39.41
C SER A 6 -33.60 7.00 38.79
N THR A 7 -33.41 7.26 37.49
CA THR A 7 -34.46 7.84 36.67
C THR A 7 -34.41 7.25 35.24
N ILE A 8 -35.42 6.44 34.99
CA ILE A 8 -35.90 5.94 33.70
C ILE A 8 -36.68 7.10 33.05
N LEU A 9 -36.44 7.37 31.78
CA LEU A 9 -37.38 8.06 30.93
C LEU A 9 -37.47 7.37 29.58
N ALA A 10 -38.64 6.82 29.35
CA ALA A 10 -39.06 6.09 28.15
C ALA A 10 -39.86 7.00 27.20
N LEU A 11 -39.99 6.50 25.97
CA LEU A 11 -40.95 6.84 24.89
C LEU A 11 -40.74 8.15 24.12
N THR A 12 -40.64 8.08 22.79
CA THR A 12 -41.84 7.98 21.92
C THR A 12 -41.47 7.55 20.50
N LEU A 13 -42.24 6.60 20.00
CA LEU A 13 -42.45 6.14 18.64
C LEU A 13 -43.12 7.24 17.78
N CYS A 14 -42.69 7.46 16.54
CA CYS A 14 -43.52 8.01 15.49
C CYS A 14 -43.25 7.29 14.16
N ALA A 15 -44.18 6.43 13.79
CA ALA A 15 -44.35 5.89 12.46
C ALA A 15 -45.12 6.93 11.61
N SER A 16 -44.70 7.13 10.36
CA SER A 16 -45.57 7.66 9.33
C SER A 16 -45.24 6.98 7.99
N MET A 17 -46.16 6.10 7.60
CA MET A 17 -46.34 5.62 6.24
C MET A 17 -46.95 6.73 5.38
N LEU A 18 -46.53 6.84 4.13
CA LEU A 18 -47.40 7.31 3.05
C LEU A 18 -47.01 6.61 1.74
N ALA A 19 -47.94 5.84 1.25
CA ALA A 19 -48.00 5.22 -0.05
C ALA A 19 -48.48 6.23 -1.12
N GLY A 20 -48.09 6.01 -2.37
CA GLY A 20 -48.62 6.71 -3.55
C GLY A 20 -47.95 6.15 -4.81
N CYS A 21 -48.58 5.42 -5.40
CA CYS A 21 -49.21 4.85 -6.58
C CYS A 21 -49.04 5.66 -7.88
N GLY A 22 -48.79 4.89 -8.97
CA GLY A 22 -49.26 5.16 -10.32
C GLY A 22 -48.20 5.67 -11.27
N GLY A 23 -47.94 5.14 -12.43
CA GLY A 23 -48.64 4.27 -13.36
C GLY A 23 -48.01 4.43 -14.72
N ASN A 24 -47.73 3.35 -15.36
CA ASN A 24 -48.08 2.94 -16.70
C ASN A 24 -47.52 3.57 -17.98
N GLY A 25 -47.00 2.70 -18.82
CA GLY A 25 -47.15 2.68 -20.28
C GLY A 25 -45.91 3.13 -21.06
N GLY A 26 -45.33 2.36 -21.90
CA GLY A 26 -45.72 1.57 -22.98
C GLY A 26 -44.57 1.38 -23.96
N SER A 27 -44.53 0.21 -24.49
CA SER A 27 -43.87 -0.41 -25.61
C SER A 27 -43.53 0.42 -26.84
N SER A 28 -42.40 0.08 -27.51
CA SER A 28 -42.29 -0.52 -28.88
C SER A 28 -40.90 -0.18 -29.44
N SER A 29 -40.06 -1.14 -29.72
CA SER A 29 -39.80 -1.95 -30.91
C SER A 29 -39.51 -1.18 -32.20
N SER A 30 -38.35 -1.47 -32.75
CA SER A 30 -37.94 -1.88 -34.11
C SER A 30 -36.53 -1.35 -34.40
N ALA A 31 -35.54 -2.16 -34.62
CA ALA A 31 -35.17 -3.05 -35.71
C ALA A 31 -34.64 -2.32 -36.97
N ALA A 32 -33.39 -2.72 -37.30
CA ALA A 32 -32.75 -2.85 -38.61
C ALA A 32 -32.49 -1.55 -39.40
N ASP A 33 -31.42 -1.34 -40.07
CA ASP A 33 -30.76 -2.18 -41.09
C ASP A 33 -29.45 -1.55 -41.56
N SER A 34 -28.51 -2.38 -41.98
CA SER A 34 -27.42 -2.35 -42.92
C SER A 34 -27.16 -1.08 -43.77
N SER A 35 -25.88 -0.75 -43.95
CA SER A 35 -25.25 -0.90 -45.30
C SER A 35 -23.75 -0.61 -45.26
N ALA A 36 -23.01 -1.51 -45.83
CA ALA A 36 -21.62 -1.44 -46.26
C ALA A 36 -21.45 -0.60 -47.54
N SER A 37 -20.26 -0.05 -47.74
CA SER A 37 -19.58 0.09 -49.03
C SER A 37 -18.16 0.55 -48.78
N GLU A 38 -17.27 -0.21 -48.96
CA GLU A 38 -16.21 -0.57 -49.92
C GLU A 38 -15.66 0.55 -50.79
N SER A 39 -14.33 0.46 -50.95
CA SER A 39 -13.47 0.66 -52.12
C SER A 39 -12.86 2.05 -52.28
N SER A 40 -11.62 2.31 -52.66
CA SER A 40 -10.57 1.53 -53.32
C SER A 40 -9.24 2.27 -53.21
N ALA A 41 -8.17 1.59 -53.13
CA ALA A 41 -6.86 1.59 -53.71
C ALA A 41 -6.48 2.62 -54.80
N SER A 42 -5.24 3.09 -54.74
CA SER A 42 -4.20 3.03 -55.81
C SER A 42 -2.95 3.81 -55.39
N THR A 43 -1.86 3.13 -55.17
CA THR A 43 -0.59 2.98 -55.94
C THR A 43 -0.02 4.21 -56.61
N SER A 44 1.24 4.55 -56.28
CA SER A 44 2.44 4.30 -57.10
C SER A 44 3.64 5.05 -56.49
N SER A 45 4.64 4.39 -56.11
CA SER A 45 6.03 4.26 -56.54
C SER A 45 6.64 5.44 -57.27
N THR A 46 7.80 5.93 -56.81
CA THR A 46 9.01 5.98 -57.62
C THR A 46 10.26 6.25 -56.72
N SER A 47 11.24 5.45 -56.92
CA SER A 47 12.62 5.44 -56.46
C SER A 47 13.44 6.58 -57.03
N SER A 48 14.45 7.06 -56.30
CA SER A 48 15.76 7.42 -56.86
C SER A 48 16.85 7.40 -55.78
N GLU A 49 17.82 6.59 -56.04
CA GLU A 49 19.13 6.53 -55.37
C GLU A 49 19.95 7.81 -55.69
N SER A 50 20.78 8.27 -54.77
CA SER A 50 22.21 8.46 -55.04
C SER A 50 23.01 8.93 -53.82
N SER A 51 24.03 8.12 -53.52
CA SER A 51 25.43 8.41 -53.18
C SER A 51 25.83 9.11 -51.89
N ALA A 52 26.56 8.31 -51.20
CA ALA A 52 27.59 8.46 -50.14
C ALA A 52 28.38 9.78 -50.10
N SER A 53 28.57 10.25 -48.84
CA SER A 53 29.92 10.74 -48.43
C SER A 53 30.06 10.53 -46.93
N GLU A 54 31.04 9.71 -46.60
CA GLU A 54 31.58 9.53 -45.24
C GLU A 54 32.15 10.85 -44.72
N SER A 55 31.77 11.20 -43.50
CA SER A 55 32.59 12.09 -42.67
C SER A 55 32.37 11.62 -41.23
N GLU A 56 33.35 10.86 -40.73
CA GLU A 56 33.51 10.58 -39.32
C GLU A 56 33.69 11.90 -38.57
N SER A 57 32.73 12.23 -37.74
CA SER A 57 32.90 13.16 -36.61
C SER A 57 32.39 12.46 -35.37
N SER A 58 33.34 11.95 -34.61
CA SER A 58 33.12 11.57 -33.22
C SER A 58 32.65 12.81 -32.46
N SER A 59 31.36 12.89 -32.25
CA SER A 59 30.80 13.70 -31.16
C SER A 59 30.45 12.75 -30.03
N GLU A 60 31.25 12.78 -29.00
CA GLU A 60 30.83 12.39 -27.69
C GLU A 60 29.56 13.15 -27.38
N ALA A 61 28.43 12.45 -27.43
CA ALA A 61 27.19 12.94 -26.88
C ALA A 61 27.39 12.89 -25.36
N SER A 62 27.83 14.00 -24.79
CA SER A 62 27.55 14.29 -23.39
C SER A 62 26.04 14.17 -23.24
N ALA A 63 25.59 13.15 -22.49
CA ALA A 63 24.25 13.12 -21.98
C ALA A 63 24.10 14.39 -21.10
N GLU A 64 23.48 15.42 -21.63
CA GLU A 64 22.96 16.52 -20.81
C GLU A 64 21.90 15.86 -19.90
N GLY A 65 22.33 15.51 -18.71
CA GLY A 65 21.42 15.12 -17.65
C GLY A 65 20.46 16.28 -17.43
N THR A 66 19.18 16.05 -17.68
CA THR A 66 18.13 17.00 -17.32
C THR A 66 18.16 17.13 -15.80
N SER A 67 18.73 18.24 -15.31
CA SER A 67 18.70 18.54 -13.87
C SER A 67 17.25 18.64 -13.42
N ALA A 68 16.91 17.96 -12.35
CA ALA A 68 15.62 18.15 -11.71
C ALA A 68 15.48 19.62 -11.26
N SER A 69 14.31 20.18 -11.41
CA SER A 69 14.03 21.57 -11.00
C SER A 69 12.53 21.76 -10.75
N GLY A 70 12.21 22.74 -9.93
CA GLY A 70 10.84 23.07 -9.56
C GLY A 70 10.47 22.60 -8.17
N PRO A 71 9.33 23.05 -7.65
CA PRO A 71 8.92 22.77 -6.28
C PRO A 71 8.70 21.29 -6.03
N ILE A 72 9.13 20.83 -4.86
CA ILE A 72 8.87 19.49 -4.38
C ILE A 72 7.49 19.44 -3.72
N THR A 73 6.66 18.49 -4.13
CA THR A 73 5.42 18.15 -3.44
C THR A 73 5.67 16.92 -2.58
N VAL A 74 5.74 17.12 -1.27
CA VAL A 74 5.90 16.03 -0.30
C VAL A 74 4.56 15.33 -0.09
N VAL A 75 4.48 14.03 -0.39
CA VAL A 75 3.30 13.21 -0.11
C VAL A 75 3.62 12.30 1.08
N SER A 76 2.85 12.43 2.15
CA SER A 76 2.99 11.62 3.37
C SER A 76 1.71 10.85 3.67
N ARG A 77 1.75 10.03 4.69
CA ARG A 77 0.63 9.23 5.15
C ARG A 77 -0.03 9.87 6.38
N GLU A 78 -1.23 9.42 6.69
CA GLU A 78 -2.02 9.77 7.87
C GLU A 78 -1.33 9.34 9.18
N ASP A 79 -1.71 9.96 10.31
CA ASP A 79 -1.08 9.74 11.62
C ASP A 79 -1.16 8.29 12.12
N GLY A 80 -2.18 7.53 11.81
CA GLY A 80 -2.31 6.12 12.21
C GLY A 80 -1.46 5.15 11.39
N SER A 81 -0.84 5.63 10.29
CA SER A 81 -0.10 4.79 9.34
C SER A 81 1.15 4.18 9.95
N GLY A 82 1.25 2.85 9.92
CA GLY A 82 2.49 2.16 10.30
C GLY A 82 3.64 2.46 9.36
N THR A 83 3.36 2.68 8.06
CA THR A 83 4.39 3.06 7.08
C THR A 83 4.99 4.42 7.41
N ARG A 84 4.16 5.42 7.80
CA ARG A 84 4.64 6.71 8.25
C ARG A 84 5.50 6.59 9.50
N GLY A 85 5.01 5.84 10.51
CA GLY A 85 5.78 5.65 11.74
C GLY A 85 7.16 5.03 11.48
N ALA A 86 7.23 3.94 10.71
CA ALA A 86 8.49 3.31 10.36
C ALA A 86 9.38 4.22 9.49
N PHE A 87 8.80 4.93 8.52
CA PHE A 87 9.55 5.84 7.64
C PHE A 87 10.21 6.98 8.41
N VAL A 88 9.46 7.68 9.27
CA VAL A 88 10.01 8.85 10.00
C VAL A 88 11.11 8.43 10.97
N GLU A 89 11.00 7.25 11.59
CA GLU A 89 12.02 6.68 12.45
C GLU A 89 13.28 6.28 11.67
N LEU A 90 13.12 5.50 10.58
CA LEU A 90 14.25 4.97 9.79
C LEU A 90 15.02 6.08 9.03
N ILE A 91 14.32 7.10 8.54
CA ILE A 91 14.92 8.23 7.81
C ILE A 91 15.41 9.33 8.78
N GLY A 92 14.90 9.33 10.02
CA GLY A 92 15.25 10.34 11.02
C GLY A 92 14.49 11.65 10.84
N VAL A 93 13.22 11.59 10.39
CA VAL A 93 12.30 12.74 10.31
C VAL A 93 11.64 12.94 11.68
N VAL A 94 12.44 12.96 12.73
CA VAL A 94 12.00 13.06 14.13
C VAL A 94 12.81 14.11 14.89
N ASP A 95 12.26 14.63 15.99
CA ASP A 95 13.00 15.49 16.92
C ASP A 95 13.76 14.67 18.01
N GLU A 96 14.35 15.38 19.00
CA GLU A 96 15.12 14.74 20.09
C GLU A 96 14.24 13.87 21.02
N GLU A 97 12.93 14.03 21.00
CA GLU A 97 11.95 13.27 21.76
C GLU A 97 11.22 12.21 20.90
N ASP A 98 11.74 11.90 19.71
CA ASP A 98 11.18 10.97 18.72
C ASP A 98 9.78 11.36 18.19
N ASN A 99 9.41 12.66 18.26
CA ASN A 99 8.18 13.13 17.63
C ASN A 99 8.35 13.28 16.12
N ASP A 100 7.34 12.92 15.37
CA ASP A 100 7.27 13.07 13.91
C ASP A 100 7.31 14.56 13.51
N MET A 101 8.32 14.92 12.73
CA MET A 101 8.61 16.29 12.26
C MET A 101 8.31 16.45 10.76
N THR A 102 7.51 15.56 10.16
CA THR A 102 7.08 15.72 8.77
C THR A 102 6.52 17.12 8.54
N THR A 103 6.98 17.79 7.49
CA THR A 103 6.57 19.17 7.18
C THR A 103 5.05 19.30 7.13
N VAL A 104 4.53 20.42 7.67
CA VAL A 104 3.09 20.72 7.66
C VAL A 104 2.53 20.99 6.27
N ASP A 105 3.40 21.23 5.29
CA ASP A 105 3.04 21.44 3.88
C ASP A 105 2.89 20.13 3.11
N ALA A 106 3.13 18.96 3.75
CA ALA A 106 2.94 17.66 3.13
C ALA A 106 1.47 17.37 2.81
N GLU A 107 1.23 16.85 1.62
CA GLU A 107 -0.07 16.28 1.25
C GLU A 107 -0.28 14.94 1.99
N ILE A 108 -1.35 14.86 2.78
CA ILE A 108 -1.62 13.67 3.61
C ILE A 108 -2.56 12.72 2.87
N SER A 109 -2.07 11.50 2.64
CA SER A 109 -2.79 10.41 2.00
C SER A 109 -3.19 9.34 3.01
N ASN A 110 -4.39 8.78 2.87
CA ASN A 110 -4.95 7.82 3.81
C ASN A 110 -4.79 6.34 3.42
N SER A 111 -4.03 6.06 2.36
CA SER A 111 -3.71 4.69 1.94
C SER A 111 -2.49 4.66 1.02
N THR A 112 -1.88 3.48 0.88
CA THR A 112 -0.76 3.24 -0.05
C THR A 112 -1.14 3.59 -1.48
N GLU A 113 -2.32 3.17 -1.93
CA GLU A 113 -2.83 3.44 -3.27
C GLU A 113 -2.99 4.93 -3.58
N VAL A 114 -3.46 5.73 -2.61
CA VAL A 114 -3.59 7.18 -2.77
C VAL A 114 -2.23 7.86 -2.89
N VAL A 115 -1.19 7.38 -2.17
CA VAL A 115 0.19 7.88 -2.36
C VAL A 115 0.67 7.61 -3.78
N ILE A 116 0.49 6.38 -4.29
CA ILE A 116 0.87 6.02 -5.67
C ILE A 116 0.18 6.95 -6.68
N GLN A 117 -1.14 7.13 -6.56
CA GLN A 117 -1.91 8.00 -7.46
C GLN A 117 -1.47 9.46 -7.39
N SER A 118 -1.18 9.98 -6.19
CA SER A 118 -0.72 11.37 -6.01
C SER A 118 0.65 11.59 -6.67
N VAL A 119 1.58 10.64 -6.49
CA VAL A 119 2.92 10.71 -7.10
C VAL A 119 2.86 10.50 -8.62
N ALA A 120 2.07 9.54 -9.10
CA ALA A 120 1.88 9.32 -10.53
C ALA A 120 1.26 10.54 -11.25
N GLY A 121 0.41 11.30 -10.57
CA GLY A 121 -0.27 12.49 -11.10
C GLY A 121 0.54 13.78 -11.03
N ASN A 122 1.72 13.81 -10.38
CA ASN A 122 2.48 15.03 -10.13
C ASN A 122 3.99 14.80 -10.32
N THR A 123 4.56 15.40 -11.37
CA THR A 123 5.98 15.26 -11.74
C THR A 123 6.96 15.82 -10.71
N GLY A 124 6.51 16.71 -9.81
CA GLY A 124 7.29 17.27 -8.71
C GLY A 124 7.13 16.48 -7.38
N ALA A 125 6.30 15.44 -7.36
CA ALA A 125 6.00 14.74 -6.11
C ALA A 125 7.08 13.72 -5.72
N ILE A 126 7.23 13.57 -4.40
CA ILE A 126 7.94 12.47 -3.72
C ILE A 126 7.00 11.85 -2.70
N GLY A 127 7.02 10.52 -2.60
CA GLY A 127 6.24 9.76 -1.64
C GLY A 127 7.02 8.56 -1.14
N TYR A 128 6.42 7.78 -0.25
CA TYR A 128 6.95 6.50 0.22
C TYR A 128 5.83 5.47 0.35
N ILE A 129 6.14 4.24 -0.03
CA ILE A 129 5.19 3.12 -0.02
C ILE A 129 5.87 1.82 0.42
N SER A 130 5.09 0.78 0.67
CA SER A 130 5.58 -0.60 0.73
C SER A 130 6.22 -0.98 -0.60
N LEU A 131 7.40 -1.60 -0.56
CA LEU A 131 8.10 -2.08 -1.77
C LEU A 131 7.25 -3.09 -2.54
N GLY A 132 6.56 -4.00 -1.87
CA GLY A 132 5.67 -4.96 -2.51
C GLY A 132 4.41 -4.34 -3.16
N SER A 133 4.22 -3.02 -3.01
CA SER A 133 3.17 -2.25 -3.70
C SER A 133 3.72 -1.41 -4.85
N LEU A 134 5.04 -1.45 -5.11
CA LEU A 134 5.65 -0.70 -6.20
C LEU A 134 5.25 -1.32 -7.55
N ASP A 135 4.70 -0.49 -8.42
CA ASP A 135 4.28 -0.86 -9.77
C ASP A 135 4.88 0.08 -10.83
N ASP A 136 4.55 -0.13 -12.09
CA ASP A 136 5.05 0.63 -13.23
C ASP A 136 4.47 2.05 -13.39
N THR A 137 3.54 2.45 -12.52
CA THR A 137 2.92 3.79 -12.55
C THR A 137 3.77 4.86 -11.89
N VAL A 138 4.70 4.45 -11.03
CA VAL A 138 5.66 5.32 -10.32
C VAL A 138 7.07 4.71 -10.37
N LYS A 139 8.07 5.51 -10.05
CA LYS A 139 9.47 5.08 -10.05
C LYS A 139 10.02 5.01 -8.64
N GLY A 140 10.58 3.84 -8.26
CA GLY A 140 11.41 3.70 -7.05
C GLY A 140 12.75 4.42 -7.21
N VAL A 141 13.19 5.10 -6.16
CA VAL A 141 14.46 5.83 -6.10
C VAL A 141 15.46 5.04 -5.27
N ASN A 142 16.71 4.97 -5.72
CA ASN A 142 17.79 4.41 -4.93
C ASN A 142 18.04 5.28 -3.69
N ILE A 143 18.41 4.66 -2.59
CA ILE A 143 18.82 5.36 -1.37
C ILE A 143 20.27 5.05 -1.09
N ASP A 144 21.09 6.11 -1.00
CA ASP A 144 22.55 6.01 -0.81
C ASP A 144 23.23 5.08 -1.86
N GLY A 145 22.73 5.13 -3.11
CA GLY A 145 23.19 4.31 -4.23
C GLY A 145 22.65 2.88 -4.23
N VAL A 146 21.75 2.51 -3.33
CA VAL A 146 21.21 1.15 -3.22
C VAL A 146 19.76 1.11 -3.71
N GLU A 147 19.48 0.21 -4.65
CA GLU A 147 18.14 0.00 -5.20
C GLU A 147 17.21 -0.67 -4.17
N PRO A 148 15.94 -0.23 -4.03
CA PRO A 148 14.96 -0.89 -3.19
C PRO A 148 14.52 -2.22 -3.82
N THR A 149 15.18 -3.30 -3.44
CA THR A 149 14.87 -4.67 -3.87
C THR A 149 14.82 -5.63 -2.69
N ALA A 150 14.05 -6.71 -2.81
CA ALA A 150 13.99 -7.75 -1.78
C ALA A 150 15.39 -8.31 -1.47
N GLU A 151 16.23 -8.54 -2.49
CA GLU A 151 17.60 -9.01 -2.33
C GLU A 151 18.47 -8.04 -1.51
N ASN A 152 18.37 -6.72 -1.78
CA ASN A 152 19.12 -5.70 -1.06
C ASN A 152 18.65 -5.51 0.38
N ILE A 153 17.38 -5.78 0.66
CA ILE A 153 16.83 -5.79 2.02
C ILE A 153 17.32 -7.02 2.76
N GLU A 154 17.23 -8.21 2.16
CA GLU A 154 17.63 -9.47 2.78
C GLU A 154 19.13 -9.48 3.12
N ASN A 155 20.00 -8.95 2.24
CA ASN A 155 21.43 -8.85 2.49
C ASN A 155 21.83 -7.64 3.37
N GLY A 156 20.87 -6.78 3.75
CA GLY A 156 21.07 -5.62 4.62
C GLY A 156 21.73 -4.41 3.97
N SER A 157 21.88 -4.37 2.64
CA SER A 157 22.41 -3.19 1.94
C SER A 157 21.36 -2.07 1.80
N TYR A 158 20.08 -2.41 1.63
CA TYR A 158 18.98 -1.46 1.71
C TYR A 158 18.36 -1.50 3.11
N THR A 159 18.52 -0.42 3.87
CA THR A 159 18.21 -0.39 5.31
C THR A 159 16.81 0.14 5.64
N VAL A 160 16.10 0.72 4.66
CA VAL A 160 14.75 1.27 4.88
C VAL A 160 13.73 0.14 4.77
N SER A 161 13.67 -0.68 5.82
CA SER A 161 12.80 -1.86 5.89
C SER A 161 12.18 -2.03 7.27
N ARG A 162 11.09 -2.78 7.35
CA ARG A 162 10.30 -2.98 8.56
C ARG A 162 9.58 -4.31 8.55
N PRO A 163 9.14 -4.83 9.70
CA PRO A 163 8.29 -6.01 9.72
C PRO A 163 6.85 -5.68 9.25
N PHE A 164 6.24 -6.64 8.59
CA PHE A 164 4.79 -6.77 8.51
C PHE A 164 4.33 -7.70 9.62
N ASN A 165 3.43 -7.19 10.42
CA ASN A 165 2.93 -7.86 11.61
C ASN A 165 1.43 -8.13 11.49
N VAL A 166 1.02 -9.27 12.00
CA VAL A 166 -0.36 -9.51 12.41
C VAL A 166 -0.43 -9.64 13.92
N ALA A 167 -1.54 -9.20 14.49
CA ALA A 167 -1.75 -9.26 15.93
C ALA A 167 -3.11 -9.89 16.27
N THR A 168 -3.14 -10.61 17.38
CA THR A 168 -4.36 -11.19 17.95
C THR A 168 -4.50 -10.76 19.40
N LYS A 169 -5.73 -10.73 19.92
CA LYS A 169 -5.96 -10.44 21.33
C LYS A 169 -5.85 -11.70 22.18
N GLY A 170 -4.62 -11.96 22.66
CA GLY A 170 -4.31 -13.22 23.34
C GLY A 170 -4.43 -14.43 22.41
N GLU A 171 -4.84 -15.58 22.96
CA GLU A 171 -5.08 -16.79 22.16
C GLU A 171 -6.37 -16.66 21.35
N LEU A 172 -6.30 -17.00 20.06
CA LEU A 172 -7.47 -17.04 19.20
C LEU A 172 -8.46 -18.11 19.69
N THR A 173 -9.69 -17.72 19.90
CA THR A 173 -10.80 -18.65 20.22
C THR A 173 -11.62 -19.01 18.98
N ASN A 174 -11.49 -18.25 17.89
CA ASN A 174 -12.08 -18.54 16.59
C ASN A 174 -11.22 -19.57 15.85
N GLU A 175 -11.72 -20.83 15.74
CA GLU A 175 -10.98 -21.91 15.10
C GLU A 175 -10.64 -21.62 13.62
N ALA A 176 -11.50 -20.88 12.91
CA ALA A 176 -11.23 -20.47 11.55
C ALA A 176 -10.08 -19.45 11.47
N ALA A 177 -10.00 -18.52 12.43
CA ALA A 177 -8.89 -17.58 12.52
C ALA A 177 -7.58 -18.27 12.88
N GLN A 178 -7.61 -19.31 13.74
CA GLN A 178 -6.44 -20.14 14.04
C GLN A 178 -5.95 -20.88 12.78
N ASP A 179 -6.87 -21.49 12.02
CA ASP A 179 -6.53 -22.20 10.78
C ASP A 179 -5.89 -21.25 9.74
N PHE A 180 -6.46 -20.06 9.59
CA PHE A 180 -5.90 -19.06 8.70
C PHE A 180 -4.54 -18.54 9.16
N MET A 181 -4.33 -18.30 10.46
CA MET A 181 -3.01 -17.96 11.01
C MET A 181 -1.98 -19.06 10.77
N ASN A 182 -2.37 -20.33 10.92
CA ASN A 182 -1.50 -21.46 10.60
C ASN A 182 -1.13 -21.48 9.12
N TYR A 183 -2.09 -21.16 8.22
CA TYR A 183 -1.80 -21.04 6.79
C TYR A 183 -0.83 -19.90 6.48
N ILE A 184 -1.03 -18.72 7.05
CA ILE A 184 -0.10 -17.58 6.88
C ILE A 184 1.33 -18.00 7.24
N MET A 185 1.49 -18.75 8.32
CA MET A 185 2.79 -19.16 8.86
C MET A 185 3.27 -20.52 8.34
N SER A 186 2.64 -21.06 7.30
CA SER A 186 3.04 -22.34 6.67
C SER A 186 3.99 -22.14 5.50
N GLU A 187 4.56 -23.25 4.98
CA GLU A 187 5.36 -23.25 3.75
C GLU A 187 4.55 -22.67 2.58
N GLU A 188 3.26 -23.00 2.45
CA GLU A 188 2.39 -22.52 1.38
C GLU A 188 2.09 -21.03 1.49
N GLY A 189 1.78 -20.55 2.70
CA GLY A 189 1.56 -19.12 2.95
C GLY A 189 2.84 -18.31 2.73
N GLN A 190 3.96 -18.81 3.21
CA GLN A 190 5.26 -18.13 3.08
C GLN A 190 5.83 -18.20 1.65
N ALA A 191 5.40 -19.15 0.82
CA ALA A 191 5.69 -19.14 -0.61
C ALA A 191 4.99 -17.97 -1.33
N ILE A 192 3.77 -17.60 -0.90
CA ILE A 192 3.05 -16.40 -1.39
C ILE A 192 3.78 -15.13 -0.92
N VAL A 193 4.22 -15.09 0.34
CA VAL A 193 5.00 -13.95 0.86
C VAL A 193 6.25 -13.73 0.02
N ALA A 194 6.96 -14.81 -0.34
CA ALA A 194 8.22 -14.74 -1.09
C ALA A 194 8.10 -14.22 -2.53
N GLU A 195 6.87 -14.01 -3.05
CA GLU A 195 6.69 -13.41 -4.37
C GLU A 195 7.15 -11.94 -4.41
N ASP A 196 6.84 -11.16 -3.35
CA ASP A 196 7.07 -9.71 -3.34
C ASP A 196 7.72 -9.21 -2.04
N TYR A 197 7.91 -10.06 -1.04
CA TYR A 197 8.39 -9.73 0.30
C TYR A 197 9.45 -10.74 0.78
N ILE A 198 10.09 -10.45 1.89
CA ILE A 198 11.03 -11.38 2.51
C ILE A 198 10.25 -12.26 3.51
N PRO A 199 10.16 -13.58 3.25
CA PRO A 199 9.41 -14.50 4.09
C PRO A 199 10.10 -14.78 5.42
N VAL A 200 9.33 -15.25 6.41
CA VAL A 200 9.89 -15.82 7.62
C VAL A 200 10.40 -17.25 7.35
N SER A 201 11.41 -17.66 8.08
CA SER A 201 12.05 -18.99 7.93
C SER A 201 11.62 -19.97 9.00
N GLY A 202 11.86 -21.27 8.78
CA GLY A 202 11.60 -22.32 9.77
C GLY A 202 10.13 -22.68 9.90
N VAL A 203 9.39 -22.55 8.80
CA VAL A 203 7.96 -22.87 8.71
C VAL A 203 7.75 -24.33 8.30
N GLU A 204 6.56 -24.88 8.59
CA GLU A 204 6.18 -26.27 8.31
C GLU A 204 5.04 -26.27 7.26
N PRO A 205 4.82 -27.38 6.54
CA PRO A 205 3.67 -27.53 5.64
C PRO A 205 2.34 -27.26 6.33
N PHE A 206 1.40 -26.69 5.57
CA PHE A 206 0.07 -26.41 6.11
C PHE A 206 -0.75 -27.69 6.37
N GLU A 207 -1.26 -27.80 7.58
CA GLU A 207 -2.25 -28.81 7.96
C GLU A 207 -3.50 -28.10 8.48
N SER A 208 -4.59 -28.11 7.66
CA SER A 208 -5.87 -27.52 8.08
C SER A 208 -6.47 -28.27 9.24
N ASN A 209 -7.04 -27.54 10.21
CA ASN A 209 -7.84 -28.10 11.28
C ASN A 209 -9.29 -28.43 10.84
N GLY A 210 -9.68 -28.13 9.58
CA GLY A 210 -11.01 -28.33 9.05
C GLY A 210 -12.06 -27.33 9.56
N ALA A 211 -11.63 -26.20 10.08
CA ALA A 211 -12.52 -25.16 10.59
C ALA A 211 -13.43 -24.61 9.49
N THR A 212 -14.58 -24.12 9.92
CA THR A 212 -15.56 -23.42 9.09
C THR A 212 -15.99 -22.13 9.78
N GLY A 213 -16.58 -21.19 9.04
CA GLY A 213 -17.11 -19.96 9.63
C GLY A 213 -16.56 -18.69 9.00
N SER A 214 -16.39 -17.65 9.81
CA SER A 214 -15.92 -16.36 9.33
C SER A 214 -14.78 -15.81 10.16
N VAL A 215 -13.88 -15.08 9.49
CA VAL A 215 -12.74 -14.37 10.09
C VAL A 215 -12.81 -12.93 9.63
N THR A 216 -12.57 -11.98 10.53
CA THR A 216 -12.40 -10.56 10.19
C THR A 216 -10.95 -10.16 10.40
N VAL A 217 -10.35 -9.63 9.34
CA VAL A 217 -8.99 -9.08 9.34
C VAL A 217 -9.06 -7.58 9.12
N SER A 218 -8.36 -6.78 9.93
CA SER A 218 -8.44 -5.32 9.84
C SER A 218 -7.08 -4.66 10.02
N GLY A 219 -6.78 -3.61 9.25
CA GLY A 219 -5.58 -2.81 9.48
C GLY A 219 -4.87 -2.33 8.23
N SER A 220 -3.58 -2.22 8.33
CA SER A 220 -2.64 -1.57 7.42
C SER A 220 -2.92 -1.76 5.94
N SER A 221 -3.12 -0.65 5.21
CA SER A 221 -3.26 -0.64 3.75
C SER A 221 -1.99 -1.12 3.02
N SER A 222 -0.82 -1.06 3.65
CA SER A 222 0.42 -1.60 3.09
C SER A 222 0.51 -3.13 3.20
N VAL A 223 -0.12 -3.72 4.22
CA VAL A 223 -0.20 -5.19 4.39
C VAL A 223 -1.33 -5.80 3.57
N SER A 224 -2.37 -5.01 3.26
CA SER A 224 -3.58 -5.49 2.59
C SER A 224 -3.33 -6.21 1.26
N PRO A 225 -2.42 -5.78 0.35
CA PRO A 225 -2.14 -6.53 -0.88
C PRO A 225 -1.60 -7.94 -0.62
N LEU A 226 -0.66 -8.09 0.33
CA LEU A 226 -0.18 -9.40 0.75
C LEU A 226 -1.28 -10.24 1.39
N MET A 227 -2.06 -9.64 2.30
CA MET A 227 -3.16 -10.33 2.98
C MET A 227 -4.22 -10.83 1.99
N GLN A 228 -4.52 -10.06 0.95
CA GLN A 228 -5.43 -10.47 -0.10
C GLN A 228 -4.94 -11.74 -0.83
N LYS A 229 -3.65 -11.78 -1.21
CA LYS A 229 -3.04 -12.98 -1.83
C LYS A 229 -3.07 -14.18 -0.89
N LEU A 230 -2.79 -13.98 0.41
CA LEU A 230 -2.87 -15.05 1.41
C LEU A 230 -4.29 -15.58 1.59
N ILE A 231 -5.30 -14.70 1.59
CA ILE A 231 -6.72 -15.08 1.64
C ILE A 231 -7.11 -15.90 0.38
N GLU A 232 -6.69 -15.45 -0.80
CA GLU A 232 -6.95 -16.15 -2.06
C GLU A 232 -6.31 -17.54 -2.05
N GLY A 233 -5.05 -17.65 -1.63
CA GLY A 233 -4.37 -18.92 -1.48
C GLY A 233 -5.05 -19.85 -0.47
N TYR A 234 -5.40 -19.33 0.71
CA TYR A 234 -6.10 -20.09 1.73
C TYR A 234 -7.47 -20.61 1.27
N ASN A 235 -8.24 -19.82 0.53
CA ASN A 235 -9.54 -20.21 0.01
C ASN A 235 -9.46 -21.39 -0.99
N THR A 236 -8.28 -21.67 -1.55
CA THR A 236 -8.08 -22.84 -2.40
C THR A 236 -7.99 -24.14 -1.60
N VAL A 237 -7.55 -24.06 -0.35
CA VAL A 237 -7.34 -25.22 0.54
C VAL A 237 -8.44 -25.36 1.59
N ASN A 238 -9.08 -24.27 2.00
CA ASN A 238 -10.24 -24.29 2.90
C ASN A 238 -11.33 -23.28 2.42
N PRO A 239 -12.19 -23.66 1.47
CA PRO A 239 -13.26 -22.80 0.94
C PRO A 239 -14.44 -22.60 1.89
N ASP A 240 -14.49 -23.34 3.00
CA ASP A 240 -15.60 -23.29 3.97
C ASP A 240 -15.43 -22.17 5.03
N VAL A 241 -14.32 -21.43 4.95
CA VAL A 241 -14.05 -20.23 5.75
C VAL A 241 -14.22 -18.98 4.89
N SER A 242 -14.99 -18.02 5.39
CA SER A 242 -15.15 -16.70 4.76
C SER A 242 -14.29 -15.68 5.50
N ILE A 243 -13.39 -15.01 4.80
CA ILE A 243 -12.52 -13.98 5.39
C ILE A 243 -12.90 -12.60 4.86
N GLU A 244 -13.23 -11.69 5.79
CA GLU A 244 -13.49 -10.28 5.50
C GLU A 244 -12.22 -9.47 5.78
N LEU A 245 -11.70 -8.79 4.76
CA LEU A 245 -10.55 -7.89 4.87
C LEU A 245 -11.00 -6.43 4.91
N GLN A 246 -10.68 -5.74 5.99
CA GLN A 246 -10.99 -4.32 6.22
C GLN A 246 -9.69 -3.51 6.18
N THR A 247 -9.45 -2.85 5.05
CA THR A 247 -8.25 -2.02 4.85
C THR A 247 -8.40 -0.65 5.49
N ASN A 248 -7.47 -0.30 6.38
CA ASN A 248 -7.35 1.00 7.03
C ASN A 248 -5.88 1.29 7.40
N ASP A 249 -5.60 1.94 8.51
CA ASP A 249 -4.24 2.14 9.02
C ASP A 249 -3.86 1.13 10.12
N SER A 250 -2.56 1.07 10.47
CA SER A 250 -2.08 0.11 11.48
C SER A 250 -2.66 0.37 12.87
N THR A 251 -2.77 1.63 13.29
CA THR A 251 -3.29 1.98 14.62
C THR A 251 -4.76 1.60 14.75
N THR A 252 -5.54 1.84 13.70
CA THR A 252 -6.95 1.41 13.63
C THR A 252 -7.05 -0.12 13.69
N GLY A 253 -6.18 -0.84 12.95
CA GLY A 253 -6.13 -2.30 12.99
C GLY A 253 -5.86 -2.83 14.39
N MET A 254 -4.86 -2.29 15.08
CA MET A 254 -4.53 -2.68 16.46
C MET A 254 -5.66 -2.35 17.42
N THR A 255 -6.28 -1.17 17.31
CA THR A 255 -7.43 -0.77 18.14
C THR A 255 -8.61 -1.72 17.93
N ASN A 256 -8.95 -2.04 16.67
CA ASN A 256 -10.04 -2.98 16.36
C ASN A 256 -9.78 -4.37 16.96
N THR A 257 -8.52 -4.81 16.98
CA THR A 257 -8.15 -6.10 17.60
C THR A 257 -8.27 -6.06 19.12
N ILE A 258 -7.81 -4.97 19.76
CA ILE A 258 -7.94 -4.75 21.20
C ILE A 258 -9.42 -4.75 21.62
N ASP A 259 -10.28 -4.11 20.84
CA ASP A 259 -11.71 -3.98 21.11
C ASP A 259 -12.51 -5.25 20.72
N GLY A 260 -11.86 -6.24 20.09
CA GLY A 260 -12.50 -7.48 19.62
C GLY A 260 -13.45 -7.25 18.44
N MET A 261 -13.20 -6.20 17.64
CA MET A 261 -13.97 -5.88 16.42
C MET A 261 -13.45 -6.66 15.21
N CYS A 262 -12.24 -7.21 15.29
CA CYS A 262 -11.67 -8.15 14.33
C CYS A 262 -10.92 -9.27 15.06
N ASP A 263 -10.72 -10.39 14.37
CA ASP A 263 -9.97 -11.55 14.89
C ASP A 263 -8.46 -11.31 14.77
N ILE A 264 -8.03 -10.69 13.67
CA ILE A 264 -6.63 -10.46 13.30
C ILE A 264 -6.45 -9.01 12.88
N GLY A 265 -5.54 -8.32 13.55
CA GLY A 265 -5.11 -6.97 13.19
C GLY A 265 -3.86 -7.00 12.30
N MET A 266 -3.69 -6.01 11.42
CA MET A 266 -2.50 -5.87 10.56
C MET A 266 -1.76 -4.59 10.86
N ALA A 267 -0.43 -4.67 10.99
CA ALA A 267 0.43 -3.50 11.16
C ALA A 267 1.68 -3.59 10.26
N SER A 268 2.08 -2.44 9.69
CA SER A 268 3.30 -2.28 8.88
C SER A 268 4.38 -1.52 9.67
N ARG A 269 4.48 -1.81 10.94
CA ARG A 269 5.46 -1.33 11.92
C ARG A 269 5.52 -2.28 13.09
N GLU A 270 6.51 -2.15 13.93
CA GLU A 270 6.49 -2.81 15.24
C GLU A 270 5.25 -2.40 16.05
N LEU A 271 4.74 -3.31 16.86
CA LEU A 271 3.66 -2.99 17.78
C LEU A 271 4.19 -2.07 18.88
N LYS A 272 3.39 -1.08 19.22
CA LYS A 272 3.70 -0.18 20.33
C LYS A 272 3.59 -0.90 21.67
N GLN A 273 4.38 -0.47 22.65
CA GLN A 273 4.34 -1.07 23.99
C GLN A 273 2.93 -1.03 24.60
N GLU A 274 2.18 0.03 24.39
CA GLU A 274 0.79 0.16 24.85
C GLU A 274 -0.16 -0.86 24.22
N GLU A 275 0.09 -1.28 22.97
CA GLU A 275 -0.69 -2.29 22.26
C GLU A 275 -0.38 -3.70 22.83
N LEU A 276 0.90 -3.97 23.12
CA LEU A 276 1.33 -5.20 23.80
C LEU A 276 0.79 -5.27 25.23
N ASP A 277 0.84 -4.16 25.98
CA ASP A 277 0.30 -4.06 27.34
C ASP A 277 -1.23 -4.22 27.38
N ALA A 278 -1.93 -3.86 26.27
CA ALA A 278 -3.35 -4.13 26.09
C ALA A 278 -3.67 -5.60 25.78
N GLY A 279 -2.65 -6.46 25.67
CA GLY A 279 -2.77 -7.91 25.51
C GLY A 279 -2.74 -8.39 24.06
N LEU A 280 -2.23 -7.57 23.13
CA LEU A 280 -1.96 -8.06 21.77
C LEU A 280 -0.76 -9.02 21.77
N VAL A 281 -0.91 -10.08 21.00
CA VAL A 281 0.17 -11.03 20.67
C VAL A 281 0.60 -10.77 19.24
N ASN A 282 1.87 -10.41 19.05
CA ASN A 282 2.45 -10.09 17.77
C ASN A 282 2.98 -11.34 17.04
N THR A 283 2.78 -11.39 15.74
CA THR A 283 3.39 -12.38 14.83
C THR A 283 3.91 -11.64 13.59
N VAL A 284 5.23 -11.69 13.38
CA VAL A 284 5.86 -11.20 12.14
C VAL A 284 5.53 -12.18 11.02
N ILE A 285 4.96 -11.69 9.91
CA ILE A 285 4.59 -12.52 8.76
C ILE A 285 5.50 -12.30 7.55
N ALA A 286 6.19 -11.17 7.48
CA ALA A 286 7.11 -10.80 6.41
C ALA A 286 8.04 -9.67 6.87
N THR A 287 9.14 -9.47 6.13
CA THR A 287 9.87 -8.19 6.11
C THR A 287 9.59 -7.48 4.79
N ASP A 288 9.28 -6.19 4.87
CA ASP A 288 8.95 -5.33 3.72
C ASP A 288 9.90 -4.13 3.67
N GLY A 289 10.28 -3.73 2.45
CA GLY A 289 10.98 -2.47 2.22
C GLY A 289 10.03 -1.28 2.18
N ILE A 290 10.54 -0.11 2.55
CA ILE A 290 9.85 1.16 2.24
C ILE A 290 10.56 1.77 1.02
N ALA A 291 9.90 1.75 -0.13
CA ALA A 291 10.40 2.37 -1.34
C ALA A 291 10.06 3.88 -1.33
N ILE A 292 11.07 4.70 -1.55
CA ILE A 292 10.87 6.12 -1.87
C ILE A 292 10.52 6.20 -3.34
N ILE A 293 9.43 6.89 -3.68
CA ILE A 293 8.90 6.94 -5.04
C ILE A 293 8.79 8.37 -5.55
N VAL A 294 9.00 8.51 -6.85
CA VAL A 294 8.77 9.75 -7.61
C VAL A 294 7.98 9.45 -8.88
N ASN A 295 7.47 10.47 -9.54
CA ASN A 295 6.82 10.32 -10.83
C ASN A 295 7.79 9.72 -11.86
N ASN A 296 7.29 8.91 -12.81
CA ASN A 296 8.09 8.27 -13.86
C ASN A 296 8.86 9.26 -14.75
N GLU A 297 8.37 10.49 -14.91
CA GLU A 297 9.02 11.55 -15.66
C GLU A 297 10.10 12.30 -14.86
N SER A 298 10.21 12.06 -13.55
CA SER A 298 11.22 12.68 -12.71
C SER A 298 12.63 12.22 -13.13
N PRO A 299 13.61 13.12 -13.28
CA PRO A 299 15.00 12.75 -13.57
C PRO A 299 15.74 12.18 -12.34
N ILE A 300 15.14 12.22 -11.14
CA ILE A 300 15.72 11.71 -9.90
C ILE A 300 15.76 10.19 -9.93
N ASN A 301 16.95 9.60 -9.73
CA ASN A 301 17.15 8.15 -9.67
C ASN A 301 17.81 7.70 -8.36
N ASP A 302 18.43 8.62 -7.65
CA ASP A 302 19.14 8.36 -6.40
C ASP A 302 18.99 9.56 -5.47
N LEU A 303 18.78 9.30 -4.19
CA LEU A 303 18.78 10.29 -3.10
C LEU A 303 19.57 9.71 -1.92
N THR A 304 20.27 10.59 -1.20
CA THR A 304 20.82 10.16 0.09
C THR A 304 19.73 10.15 1.15
N THR A 305 19.90 9.32 2.18
CA THR A 305 19.03 9.32 3.37
C THR A 305 18.89 10.74 3.94
N GLU A 306 19.99 11.53 3.94
CA GLU A 306 19.96 12.91 4.41
C GLU A 306 19.09 13.83 3.53
N GLN A 307 19.16 13.69 2.20
CA GLN A 307 18.31 14.46 1.28
C GLN A 307 16.83 14.11 1.47
N VAL A 308 16.50 12.83 1.60
CA VAL A 308 15.11 12.40 1.88
C VAL A 308 14.64 12.99 3.21
N ARG A 309 15.45 12.91 4.27
CA ARG A 309 15.12 13.52 5.55
C ARG A 309 14.86 15.01 5.43
N ASP A 310 15.75 15.76 4.77
CA ASP A 310 15.65 17.20 4.66
C ASP A 310 14.46 17.66 3.80
N ILE A 311 14.07 16.86 2.77
CA ILE A 311 12.83 17.07 2.02
C ILE A 311 11.62 16.92 2.95
N TYR A 312 11.54 15.85 3.73
CA TYR A 312 10.40 15.59 4.61
C TYR A 312 10.35 16.51 5.84
N LEU A 313 11.48 17.07 6.26
CA LEU A 313 11.53 18.16 7.26
C LEU A 313 11.15 19.53 6.65
N GLY A 314 11.06 19.66 5.32
CA GLY A 314 10.80 20.93 4.64
C GLY A 314 12.03 21.86 4.54
N ASN A 315 13.24 21.32 4.75
CA ASN A 315 14.50 22.04 4.59
C ASN A 315 14.91 22.18 3.12
N ILE A 316 14.56 21.19 2.27
CA ILE A 316 14.72 21.17 0.83
C ILE A 316 13.33 21.23 0.23
N THR A 317 13.04 22.24 -0.59
CA THR A 317 11.70 22.50 -1.13
C THR A 317 11.65 22.59 -2.66
N ASP A 318 12.81 22.57 -3.31
CA ASP A 318 12.95 22.62 -4.76
C ASP A 318 13.95 21.58 -5.24
N TRP A 319 13.61 20.84 -6.29
CA TRP A 319 14.47 19.80 -6.86
C TRP A 319 15.83 20.32 -7.35
N SER A 320 15.96 21.61 -7.66
CA SER A 320 17.24 22.22 -8.02
C SER A 320 18.27 22.30 -6.88
N GLU A 321 17.82 22.06 -5.65
CA GLU A 321 18.70 21.98 -4.46
C GLU A 321 19.36 20.59 -4.32
N ILE A 322 18.87 19.60 -5.07
CA ILE A 322 19.43 18.25 -5.18
C ILE A 322 20.45 18.26 -6.30
N GLY A 323 21.71 18.59 -6.00
CA GLY A 323 22.78 18.76 -6.99
C GLY A 323 23.71 17.58 -7.09
#